data_786aaf365e515a3d8dc76795377a37b6
#
_entry.id   786aaf365e515a3d8dc76795377a37b6
#
_cell.length_a   1.000
_cell.length_b   1.000
_cell.length_c   1.000
_cell.angle_alpha   90.00
_cell.angle_beta   90.00
_cell.angle_gamma   90.00
#
_symmetry.space_group_name_H-M   'P 1'
#
loop_
_entity.id
_entity.type
_entity.pdbx_description
1 polymer ?
#
loop_
_entity_poly.entity_id
_entity_poly.type
_entity_poly.pdbx_seq_one_letter_code
_entity_poly.pdbx_strand_id
1 'polypeptide(L)'
;MTEPSLQELEEQRAGLLARLAATGDLRPGSINATYRRCGKPNCACAQPGHPGHGPRWLWTRSAGGRTRTRQLSPGELDKVRAELAAYKEFAALSEQIVEVSEAICEARPVPAAGQAPDPQGQKKGSAISSPPGSRRRRPPR
;
A
#
# COMPACT_ATOMS: atom_id res chain seq x y z
N MET A 1 -27.15 -22.29 -12.79
CA MET A 1 -25.95 -22.07 -11.97
C MET A 1 -26.38 -21.92 -10.53
N THR A 2 -25.79 -22.67 -9.66
CA THR A 2 -26.11 -22.63 -8.21
C THR A 2 -25.22 -21.57 -7.58
N GLU A 3 -25.82 -20.67 -6.80
CA GLU A 3 -25.03 -19.73 -6.02
C GLU A 3 -24.21 -20.47 -4.97
N PRO A 4 -22.97 -20.01 -4.68
CA PRO A 4 -22.14 -20.67 -3.68
C PRO A 4 -22.79 -20.56 -2.29
N SER A 5 -22.68 -21.64 -1.53
CA SER A 5 -23.16 -21.67 -0.14
C SER A 5 -22.29 -20.78 0.76
N LEU A 6 -22.83 -20.38 1.91
CA LEU A 6 -22.07 -19.60 2.89
C LEU A 6 -20.76 -20.30 3.29
N GLN A 7 -20.79 -21.62 3.45
CA GLN A 7 -19.60 -22.40 3.80
C GLN A 7 -18.53 -22.33 2.70
N GLU A 8 -18.92 -22.49 1.44
CA GLU A 8 -18.00 -22.38 0.29
C GLU A 8 -17.36 -20.99 0.19
N LEU A 9 -18.16 -19.94 0.44
CA LEU A 9 -17.64 -18.56 0.47
C LEU A 9 -16.64 -18.35 1.62
N GLU A 10 -16.92 -18.91 2.80
CA GLU A 10 -16.01 -18.83 3.95
C GLU A 10 -14.70 -19.58 3.69
N GLU A 11 -14.75 -20.77 3.08
CA GLU A 11 -13.58 -21.53 2.67
C GLU A 11 -12.76 -20.77 1.61
N GLN A 12 -13.42 -20.17 0.63
CA GLN A 12 -12.78 -19.35 -0.39
C GLN A 12 -12.06 -18.15 0.23
N ARG A 13 -12.72 -17.43 1.14
CA ARG A 13 -12.10 -16.33 1.87
C ARG A 13 -10.89 -16.77 2.67
N ALA A 14 -10.97 -17.88 3.37
CA ALA A 14 -9.86 -18.44 4.15
C ALA A 14 -8.64 -18.74 3.25
N GLY A 15 -8.86 -19.31 2.08
CA GLY A 15 -7.81 -19.55 1.09
C GLY A 15 -7.15 -18.28 0.58
N LEU A 16 -7.95 -17.25 0.29
CA LEU A 16 -7.43 -15.94 -0.15
C LEU A 16 -6.62 -15.24 0.95
N LEU A 17 -7.07 -15.30 2.20
CA LEU A 17 -6.34 -14.74 3.35
C LEU A 17 -5.02 -15.48 3.57
N ALA A 18 -4.98 -16.79 3.40
CA ALA A 18 -3.75 -17.56 3.48
C ALA A 18 -2.74 -17.16 2.40
N ARG A 19 -3.20 -16.95 1.17
CA ARG A 19 -2.36 -16.44 0.08
C ARG A 19 -1.85 -15.03 0.36
N LEU A 20 -2.70 -14.16 0.91
CA LEU A 20 -2.32 -12.80 1.31
C LEU A 20 -1.23 -12.83 2.38
N ALA A 21 -1.38 -13.69 3.39
CA ALA A 21 -0.41 -13.84 4.46
C ALA A 21 0.95 -14.40 3.98
N ALA A 22 0.95 -15.16 2.88
CA ALA A 22 2.16 -15.69 2.26
C ALA A 22 2.86 -14.69 1.32
N THR A 23 2.27 -13.55 1.06
CA THR A 23 2.91 -12.49 0.25
C THR A 23 4.18 -12.00 0.93
N GLY A 24 5.29 -11.99 0.19
CA GLY A 24 6.58 -11.51 0.70
C GLY A 24 6.70 -9.99 0.73
N ASP A 25 7.93 -9.51 0.68
CA ASP A 25 8.19 -8.07 0.63
C ASP A 25 7.53 -7.44 -0.59
N LEU A 26 6.84 -6.35 -0.37
CA LEU A 26 6.10 -5.64 -1.40
C LEU A 26 6.27 -4.13 -1.28
N ARG A 27 6.24 -3.47 -2.40
CA ARG A 27 6.18 -2.01 -2.48
C ARG A 27 5.32 -1.57 -3.65
N PRO A 28 4.53 -0.51 -3.50
CA PRO A 28 3.81 0.10 -4.60
C PRO A 28 4.73 0.97 -5.46
N GLY A 29 4.28 1.32 -6.64
CA GLY A 29 4.95 2.24 -7.52
C GLY A 29 5.33 1.62 -8.85
N SER A 30 6.24 2.29 -9.54
CA SER A 30 6.72 1.88 -10.86
C SER A 30 8.21 2.13 -11.02
N ILE A 31 8.82 1.42 -11.97
CA ILE A 31 10.20 1.66 -12.39
C ILE A 31 10.17 2.28 -13.78
N ASN A 32 10.92 3.36 -13.94
CA ASN A 32 11.10 4.05 -15.21
C ASN A 32 12.58 4.19 -15.54
N ALA A 33 12.92 3.97 -16.80
CA ALA A 33 14.22 4.30 -17.32
C ALA A 33 14.21 5.76 -17.79
N THR A 34 15.20 6.52 -17.37
CA THR A 34 15.37 7.93 -17.78
C THR A 34 16.73 8.15 -18.42
N TYR A 35 16.78 9.08 -19.36
CA TYR A 35 17.98 9.50 -20.05
C TYR A 35 18.14 10.98 -19.93
N ARG A 36 19.37 11.46 -19.80
CA ARG A 36 19.66 12.89 -19.62
C ARG A 36 20.86 13.31 -20.45
N ARG A 37 20.73 14.43 -21.13
CA ARG A 37 21.85 15.08 -21.81
C ARG A 37 22.69 15.84 -20.78
N CYS A 38 24.03 15.73 -20.87
CA CYS A 38 24.93 16.38 -19.92
C CYS A 38 25.17 17.87 -20.17
N GLY A 39 24.70 18.39 -21.30
CA GLY A 39 24.89 19.80 -21.67
C GLY A 39 26.28 20.16 -22.23
N LYS A 40 27.20 19.21 -22.27
CA LYS A 40 28.54 19.44 -22.86
C LYS A 40 28.47 19.36 -24.39
N PRO A 41 28.94 20.39 -25.12
CA PRO A 41 28.86 20.40 -26.60
C PRO A 41 29.72 19.33 -27.26
N ASN A 42 30.78 18.87 -26.59
CA ASN A 42 31.72 17.84 -27.10
C ASN A 42 31.27 16.40 -26.79
N CYS A 43 30.15 16.25 -26.10
CA CYS A 43 29.65 14.92 -25.79
C CYS A 43 28.79 14.36 -26.93
N ALA A 44 28.87 13.06 -27.18
CA ALA A 44 28.04 12.39 -28.17
C ALA A 44 26.52 12.57 -27.92
N CYS A 45 26.11 12.80 -26.67
CA CYS A 45 24.70 13.03 -26.33
C CYS A 45 24.16 14.38 -26.86
N ALA A 46 25.04 15.30 -27.26
CA ALA A 46 24.64 16.57 -27.87
C ALA A 46 24.16 16.41 -29.32
N GLN A 47 24.43 15.28 -29.95
CA GLN A 47 24.04 15.03 -31.34
C GLN A 47 22.50 14.86 -31.48
N PRO A 48 21.92 15.36 -32.61
CA PRO A 48 20.50 15.15 -32.87
C PRO A 48 20.14 13.66 -32.89
N GLY A 49 19.05 13.29 -32.25
CA GLY A 49 18.57 11.89 -32.16
C GLY A 49 19.23 11.05 -31.07
N HIS A 50 20.24 11.54 -30.38
CA HIS A 50 20.82 10.82 -29.24
C HIS A 50 19.87 10.89 -28.03
N PRO A 51 19.54 9.77 -27.36
CA PRO A 51 18.58 9.76 -26.25
C PRO A 51 19.12 10.42 -24.97
N GLY A 52 20.42 10.61 -24.85
CA GLY A 52 21.12 11.08 -23.64
C GLY A 52 21.86 9.96 -22.92
N HIS A 53 22.49 10.31 -21.83
CA HIS A 53 23.16 9.34 -20.95
C HIS A 53 22.13 8.55 -20.15
N GLY A 54 22.32 7.28 -20.00
CA GLY A 54 21.46 6.38 -19.27
C GLY A 54 21.60 4.95 -19.73
N PRO A 55 20.66 4.08 -19.33
CA PRO A 55 19.48 4.41 -18.53
C PRO A 55 19.80 4.67 -17.05
N ARG A 56 19.09 5.63 -16.47
CA ARG A 56 18.99 5.78 -15.02
C ARG A 56 17.65 5.21 -14.58
N TRP A 57 17.67 4.28 -13.66
CA TRP A 57 16.48 3.59 -13.20
C TRP A 57 15.91 4.32 -11.98
N LEU A 58 14.67 4.73 -12.08
CA LEU A 58 13.95 5.45 -11.02
C LEU A 58 12.74 4.65 -10.59
N TRP A 59 12.66 4.39 -9.29
CA TRP A 59 11.44 3.95 -8.65
C TRP A 59 10.64 5.16 -8.22
N THR A 60 9.36 5.20 -8.58
CA THR A 60 8.46 6.31 -8.29
C THR A 60 7.20 5.82 -7.64
N ARG A 61 6.79 6.47 -6.57
CA ARG A 61 5.54 6.22 -5.85
C ARG A 61 4.82 7.53 -5.57
N SER A 62 3.50 7.54 -5.80
CA SER A 62 2.62 8.62 -5.38
C SER A 62 1.81 8.19 -4.14
N ALA A 63 1.84 8.98 -3.08
CA ALA A 63 1.07 8.77 -1.87
C ALA A 63 0.75 10.11 -1.21
N GLY A 64 -0.51 10.30 -0.78
CA GLY A 64 -0.94 11.51 -0.08
C GLY A 64 -0.71 12.80 -0.87
N GLY A 65 -0.92 12.79 -2.20
CA GLY A 65 -0.70 13.94 -3.07
C GLY A 65 0.78 14.28 -3.33
N ARG A 66 1.71 13.48 -2.84
CA ARG A 66 3.16 13.66 -3.04
C ARG A 66 3.74 12.50 -3.83
N THR A 67 4.67 12.81 -4.72
CA THR A 67 5.44 11.83 -5.48
C THR A 67 6.82 11.70 -4.87
N ARG A 68 7.20 10.45 -4.52
CA ARG A 68 8.56 10.09 -4.11
C ARG A 68 9.26 9.43 -5.27
N THR A 69 10.50 9.82 -5.51
CA THR A 69 11.34 9.22 -6.54
C THR A 69 12.70 8.87 -5.93
N ARG A 70 13.15 7.65 -6.18
CA ARG A 70 14.47 7.19 -5.77
C ARG A 70 15.19 6.52 -6.94
N GLN A 71 16.44 6.89 -7.14
CA GLN A 71 17.29 6.22 -8.11
C GLN A 71 17.67 4.83 -7.59
N LEU A 72 17.59 3.84 -8.47
CA LEU A 72 17.97 2.46 -8.22
C LEU A 72 19.34 2.19 -8.85
N SER A 73 20.17 1.42 -8.14
CA SER A 73 21.35 0.82 -8.74
C SER A 73 20.96 -0.33 -9.67
N PRO A 74 21.76 -0.69 -10.68
CA PRO A 74 21.46 -1.84 -11.53
C PRO A 74 21.27 -3.15 -10.76
N GLY A 75 21.98 -3.34 -9.64
CA GLY A 75 21.85 -4.52 -8.79
C GLY A 75 20.55 -4.59 -7.99
N GLU A 76 19.84 -3.47 -7.82
CA GLU A 76 18.56 -3.42 -7.11
C GLU A 76 17.35 -3.71 -8.01
N LEU A 77 17.50 -3.66 -9.33
CA LEU A 77 16.37 -3.74 -10.27
C LEU A 77 15.52 -4.99 -10.12
N ASP A 78 16.14 -6.14 -10.06
CA ASP A 78 15.41 -7.42 -9.99
C ASP A 78 14.67 -7.53 -8.65
N LYS A 79 15.30 -7.10 -7.55
CA LYS A 79 14.69 -7.05 -6.24
C LYS A 79 13.44 -6.14 -6.25
N VAL A 80 13.58 -4.92 -6.74
CA VAL A 80 12.48 -3.96 -6.77
C VAL A 80 11.36 -4.41 -7.71
N ARG A 81 11.69 -5.01 -8.85
CA ARG A 81 10.69 -5.60 -9.76
C ARG A 81 9.88 -6.71 -9.08
N ALA A 82 10.54 -7.57 -8.32
CA ALA A 82 9.86 -8.62 -7.55
C ALA A 82 8.93 -8.04 -6.47
N GLU A 83 9.37 -7.01 -5.77
CA GLU A 83 8.57 -6.31 -4.76
C GLU A 83 7.35 -5.59 -5.36
N LEU A 84 7.49 -5.00 -6.54
CA LEU A 84 6.38 -4.40 -7.28
C LEU A 84 5.38 -5.44 -7.79
N ALA A 85 5.86 -6.60 -8.25
CA ALA A 85 5.00 -7.71 -8.64
C ALA A 85 4.23 -8.28 -7.44
N ALA A 86 4.90 -8.42 -6.29
CA ALA A 86 4.27 -8.84 -5.05
C ALA A 86 3.17 -7.86 -4.59
N TYR A 87 3.37 -6.56 -4.75
CA TYR A 87 2.34 -5.58 -4.47
C TYR A 87 1.12 -5.70 -5.38
N LYS A 88 1.32 -5.96 -6.66
CA LYS A 88 0.19 -6.18 -7.61
C LYS A 88 -0.62 -7.41 -7.22
N GLU A 89 0.04 -8.49 -6.83
CA GLU A 89 -0.65 -9.69 -6.33
C GLU A 89 -1.41 -9.40 -5.04
N PHE A 90 -0.79 -8.71 -4.10
CA PHE A 90 -1.43 -8.25 -2.86
C PHE A 90 -2.70 -7.44 -3.13
N ALA A 91 -2.64 -6.47 -4.05
CA ALA A 91 -3.79 -5.65 -4.41
C ALA A 91 -4.92 -6.49 -5.02
N ALA A 92 -4.59 -7.40 -5.94
CA ALA A 92 -5.57 -8.29 -6.56
C ALA A 92 -6.23 -9.25 -5.54
N LEU A 93 -5.45 -9.81 -4.63
CA LEU A 93 -5.96 -10.65 -3.55
C LEU A 93 -6.87 -9.85 -2.59
N SER A 94 -6.51 -8.62 -2.29
CA SER A 94 -7.31 -7.73 -1.43
C SER A 94 -8.68 -7.44 -2.05
N GLU A 95 -8.75 -7.18 -3.35
CA GLU A 95 -10.01 -7.00 -4.07
C GLU A 95 -10.88 -8.26 -4.03
N GLN A 96 -10.31 -9.43 -4.30
CA GLN A 96 -11.03 -10.70 -4.24
C GLN A 96 -11.55 -10.99 -2.81
N ILE A 97 -10.77 -10.67 -1.78
CA ILE A 97 -11.21 -10.83 -0.38
C ILE A 97 -12.41 -9.93 -0.09
N VAL A 98 -12.42 -8.71 -0.59
CA VAL A 98 -13.56 -7.79 -0.43
C VAL A 98 -14.80 -8.36 -1.11
N GLU A 99 -14.72 -8.77 -2.36
CA GLU A 99 -15.84 -9.36 -3.12
C GLU A 99 -16.44 -10.58 -2.41
N VAL A 100 -15.60 -11.51 -1.99
CA VAL A 100 -16.08 -12.71 -1.26
C VAL A 100 -16.66 -12.33 0.11
N SER A 101 -16.07 -11.35 0.80
CA SER A 101 -16.57 -10.89 2.09
C SER A 101 -17.92 -10.19 1.97
N GLU A 102 -18.16 -9.43 0.93
CA GLU A 102 -19.47 -8.84 0.63
C GLU A 102 -20.51 -9.92 0.39
N ALA A 103 -20.19 -10.92 -0.43
CA ALA A 103 -21.08 -12.07 -0.65
C ALA A 103 -21.40 -12.83 0.64
N ILE A 104 -20.43 -12.99 1.53
CA ILE A 104 -20.64 -13.58 2.86
C ILE A 104 -21.57 -12.72 3.71
N CYS A 105 -21.40 -11.40 3.69
CA CYS A 105 -22.27 -10.50 4.44
C CYS A 105 -23.74 -10.60 3.98
N GLU A 106 -23.95 -10.67 2.67
CA GLU A 106 -25.30 -10.83 2.10
C GLU A 106 -25.92 -12.21 2.40
N ALA A 107 -25.10 -13.26 2.39
CA ALA A 107 -25.54 -14.63 2.66
C ALA A 107 -25.81 -14.91 4.15
N ARG A 108 -25.27 -14.13 5.07
CA ARG A 108 -25.51 -14.32 6.51
C ARG A 108 -26.89 -13.84 6.93
N PRO A 109 -27.63 -14.67 7.69
CA PRO A 109 -28.93 -14.24 8.17
C PRO A 109 -28.81 -13.07 9.15
N VAL A 110 -29.80 -12.20 9.11
CA VAL A 110 -29.92 -11.11 10.09
C VAL A 110 -30.16 -11.71 11.49
N PRO A 111 -29.39 -11.33 12.51
CA PRO A 111 -29.63 -11.79 13.87
C PRO A 111 -31.06 -11.47 14.33
N ALA A 112 -31.72 -12.39 15.00
CA ALA A 112 -33.02 -12.12 15.59
C ALA A 112 -32.93 -10.90 16.53
N ALA A 113 -33.91 -10.00 16.48
CA ALA A 113 -33.96 -8.83 17.34
C ALA A 113 -33.89 -9.24 18.82
N GLY A 114 -32.78 -8.94 19.51
CA GLY A 114 -32.50 -9.35 20.89
C GLY A 114 -31.12 -9.94 21.14
N GLN A 115 -30.40 -10.34 20.08
CA GLN A 115 -28.97 -10.73 20.19
C GLN A 115 -28.07 -9.63 19.64
N ALA A 116 -28.11 -8.45 20.29
CA ALA A 116 -27.03 -7.51 20.13
C ALA A 116 -25.74 -8.18 20.63
N PRO A 117 -24.62 -8.14 19.90
CA PRO A 117 -23.34 -8.59 20.43
C PRO A 117 -23.09 -7.79 21.73
N ASP A 118 -22.84 -8.51 22.80
CA ASP A 118 -22.53 -7.95 24.12
C ASP A 118 -21.37 -6.93 23.94
N PRO A 119 -21.54 -5.67 24.39
CA PRO A 119 -20.48 -4.65 24.29
C PRO A 119 -19.38 -4.89 25.34
N GLN A 120 -19.09 -6.13 25.68
CA GLN A 120 -18.02 -6.46 26.60
C GLN A 120 -16.67 -6.46 25.87
N GLY A 121 -16.11 -5.28 25.74
CA GLY A 121 -14.78 -5.08 25.16
C GLY A 121 -14.32 -3.64 25.09
N GLN A 122 -15.18 -2.69 25.32
CA GLN A 122 -14.72 -1.32 25.47
C GLN A 122 -14.18 -1.10 26.89
N LYS A 123 -12.89 -1.42 27.06
CA LYS A 123 -12.14 -0.87 28.19
C LYS A 123 -12.29 0.64 28.13
N LYS A 124 -12.94 1.22 29.15
CA LYS A 124 -12.95 2.66 29.39
C LYS A 124 -11.50 3.15 29.29
N GLY A 125 -11.18 3.85 28.22
CA GLY A 125 -9.93 4.54 28.07
C GLY A 125 -9.81 5.53 29.23
N SER A 126 -8.78 5.38 30.04
CA SER A 126 -8.41 6.31 31.07
C SER A 126 -8.29 7.70 30.46
N ALA A 127 -9.02 8.65 31.00
CA ALA A 127 -8.88 10.05 30.65
C ALA A 127 -7.41 10.45 30.84
N ILE A 128 -6.76 10.83 29.73
CA ILE A 128 -5.44 11.44 29.80
C ILE A 128 -5.61 12.82 30.38
N SER A 129 -5.22 12.96 31.63
CA SER A 129 -5.14 14.24 32.35
C SER A 129 -4.10 15.11 31.62
N SER A 130 -4.54 16.21 31.03
CA SER A 130 -3.64 17.20 30.44
C SER A 130 -2.77 17.83 31.53
N PRO A 131 -1.46 17.96 31.31
CA PRO A 131 -0.61 18.67 32.30
C PRO A 131 -0.95 20.15 32.30
N PRO A 132 -0.88 20.83 33.48
CA PRO A 132 -1.16 22.25 33.60
C PRO A 132 -0.12 23.06 32.82
N GLY A 133 -0.62 24.01 32.02
CA GLY A 133 0.22 24.89 31.20
C GLY A 133 1.24 25.69 32.02
N SER A 134 2.49 25.57 31.67
CA SER A 134 3.55 26.40 32.22
C SER A 134 3.39 27.85 31.70
N ARG A 135 3.11 28.75 32.61
CA ARG A 135 3.12 30.21 32.39
C ARG A 135 4.51 30.63 31.94
N ARG A 136 4.66 31.04 30.69
CA ARG A 136 5.86 31.74 30.25
C ARG A 136 5.99 33.07 31.01
N ARG A 137 7.03 33.19 31.82
CA ARG A 137 7.43 34.48 32.42
C ARG A 137 7.96 35.40 31.33
N ARG A 138 7.37 36.57 31.24
CA ARG A 138 7.81 37.70 30.43
C ARG A 138 9.11 38.27 31.05
N PRO A 139 10.16 38.57 30.24
CA PRO A 139 11.33 39.24 30.80
C PRO A 139 11.02 40.72 31.10
N PRO A 140 11.65 41.32 32.12
CA PRO A 140 11.50 42.76 32.43
C PRO A 140 12.23 43.62 31.40
N ARG A 141 11.74 44.84 31.23
CA ARG A 141 12.32 45.88 30.36
C ARG A 141 13.64 46.36 30.94
#